data_59b61304fed7cffeea17e97e0a005709
#
_entry.id   59b61304fed7cffeea17e97e0a005709
#
_cell.length_a   1.000
_cell.length_b   1.000
_cell.length_c   1.000
_cell.angle_alpha   90.00
_cell.angle_beta   90.00
_cell.angle_gamma   90.00
#
_symmetry.space_group_name_H-M   'P 1'
#
loop_
_entity.id
_entity.type
_entity.pdbx_description
1 polymer ?
#
loop_
_entity_poly.entity_id
_entity_poly.type
_entity_poly.pdbx_seq_one_letter_code
_entity_poly.pdbx_strand_id
1 'polypeptide(L)'
;MAKSPDRLASYNAKRDFEATAEPRGQIGSGAGQSFVVQKHDATRLHYDFRLEWEGVLLSWAVTKGPSPDPSEKRLAVRTEDHPLDYGGFEGTIPKGQYGGGTVMLWDRGTWMPQGD
;
A
#
# COMPACT_ATOMS: atom_id res chain seq x y z
N MET A 1 3.85 24.66 17.65
CA MET A 1 3.02 23.52 17.16
C MET A 1 3.93 22.33 16.86
N ALA A 2 3.60 21.20 17.42
CA ALA A 2 4.38 20.01 17.15
C ALA A 2 4.28 19.59 15.69
N LYS A 3 5.41 19.25 15.11
CA LYS A 3 5.45 18.74 13.75
C LYS A 3 4.93 17.31 13.73
N SER A 4 4.01 17.02 12.80
CA SER A 4 3.51 15.66 12.63
C SER A 4 4.67 14.73 12.26
N PRO A 5 4.67 13.48 12.76
CA PRO A 5 5.65 12.51 12.33
C PRO A 5 5.59 12.31 10.82
N ASP A 6 6.72 12.05 10.22
CA ASP A 6 6.76 11.67 8.80
C ASP A 6 6.20 10.26 8.67
N ARG A 7 4.98 10.15 8.16
CA ARG A 7 4.27 8.89 8.00
C ARG A 7 4.91 7.96 6.98
N LEU A 8 5.77 8.50 6.11
CA LEU A 8 6.46 7.73 5.09
C LEU A 8 7.92 7.45 5.43
N ALA A 9 8.37 7.79 6.65
CA ALA A 9 9.76 7.57 7.06
C ALA A 9 10.14 6.09 6.96
N SER A 10 9.29 5.19 7.43
CA SER A 10 9.55 3.75 7.36
C SER A 10 9.61 3.26 5.91
N TYR A 11 8.70 3.73 5.08
CA TYR A 11 8.69 3.39 3.65
C TYR A 11 10.00 3.81 3.00
N ASN A 12 10.42 5.06 3.18
CA ASN A 12 11.63 5.60 2.56
C ASN A 12 12.89 4.93 3.09
N ALA A 13 12.92 4.61 4.40
CA ALA A 13 14.10 4.03 5.03
C ALA A 13 14.41 2.61 4.55
N LYS A 14 13.40 1.88 4.08
CA LYS A 14 13.55 0.49 3.65
C LYS A 14 13.94 0.33 2.18
N ARG A 15 14.03 1.43 1.43
CA ARG A 15 14.19 1.36 -0.02
C ARG A 15 15.42 2.08 -0.52
N ASP A 16 16.00 1.52 -1.58
CA ASP A 16 17.04 2.16 -2.38
C ASP A 16 16.39 2.54 -3.72
N PHE A 17 16.04 3.80 -3.87
CA PHE A 17 15.32 4.28 -5.06
C PHE A 17 16.18 4.30 -6.33
N GLU A 18 17.46 4.03 -6.23
CA GLU A 18 18.30 3.78 -7.41
C GLU A 18 18.19 2.32 -7.88
N ALA A 19 17.77 1.40 -7.00
CA ALA A 19 17.67 -0.02 -7.29
C ALA A 19 16.25 -0.49 -7.57
N THR A 20 15.23 0.25 -7.16
CA THR A 20 13.83 -0.10 -7.37
C THR A 20 13.10 0.99 -8.15
N ALA A 21 12.11 0.58 -8.97
CA ALA A 21 11.26 1.52 -9.70
C ALA A 21 10.10 2.04 -8.85
N GLU A 22 9.99 1.60 -7.60
CA GLU A 22 8.95 2.12 -6.69
C GLU A 22 9.10 3.64 -6.53
N PRO A 23 7.97 4.38 -6.38
CA PRO A 23 8.05 5.84 -6.21
C PRO A 23 8.65 6.23 -4.85
N ARG A 24 9.29 7.39 -4.81
CA ARG A 24 9.74 7.98 -3.55
C ARG A 24 8.55 8.39 -2.70
N GLY A 25 8.70 8.30 -1.38
CA GLY A 25 7.62 8.64 -0.47
C GLY A 25 7.46 10.14 -0.29
N GLN A 26 6.34 10.67 -0.76
CA GLN A 26 5.93 12.06 -0.56
C GLN A 26 4.48 12.06 -0.10
N ILE A 27 4.19 12.83 0.95
CA ILE A 27 2.84 12.93 1.50
C ILE A 27 2.01 13.82 0.57
N GLY A 28 0.83 13.32 0.18
CA GLY A 28 -0.08 14.05 -0.69
C GLY A 28 -0.97 15.04 0.05
N SER A 29 -2.01 15.54 -0.65
CA SER A 29 -2.87 16.63 -0.15
C SER A 29 -3.78 16.21 1.00
N GLY A 30 -4.13 14.94 1.10
CA GLY A 30 -5.04 14.47 2.13
C GLY A 30 -6.53 14.56 1.76
N ALA A 31 -6.87 14.97 0.55
CA ALA A 31 -8.25 15.22 0.16
C ALA A 31 -8.98 14.03 -0.44
N GLY A 32 -8.28 12.99 -0.86
CA GLY A 32 -8.87 11.87 -1.59
C GLY A 32 -9.29 10.71 -0.72
N GLN A 33 -10.10 9.82 -1.29
CA GLN A 33 -10.60 8.60 -0.67
C GLN A 33 -10.54 7.43 -1.66
N SER A 34 -9.37 7.23 -2.25
CA SER A 34 -9.16 6.10 -3.14
C SER A 34 -8.79 4.84 -2.37
N PHE A 35 -9.03 3.69 -2.97
CA PHE A 35 -8.45 2.43 -2.51
C PHE A 35 -7.82 1.70 -3.67
N VAL A 36 -6.85 0.87 -3.37
CA VAL A 36 -6.26 -0.03 -4.36
C VAL A 36 -6.00 -1.38 -3.71
N VAL A 37 -6.03 -2.42 -4.54
CA VAL A 37 -5.57 -3.75 -4.17
C VAL A 37 -4.50 -4.14 -5.18
N GLN A 38 -3.30 -4.42 -4.67
CA GLN A 38 -2.19 -4.85 -5.51
C GLN A 38 -1.87 -6.31 -5.21
N LYS A 39 -1.78 -7.12 -6.27
CA LYS A 39 -1.33 -8.51 -6.15
C LYS A 39 0.18 -8.50 -6.14
N HIS A 40 0.77 -9.02 -5.09
CA HIS A 40 2.21 -9.00 -4.89
C HIS A 40 2.75 -10.42 -4.85
N ASP A 41 3.39 -10.81 -5.94
CA ASP A 41 4.05 -12.11 -6.05
C ASP A 41 5.47 -12.01 -5.49
N ALA A 42 5.55 -11.92 -4.17
CA ALA A 42 6.79 -11.90 -3.41
C ALA A 42 7.21 -13.34 -3.08
N THR A 43 8.03 -13.53 -2.05
CA THR A 43 8.37 -14.87 -1.55
C THR A 43 7.12 -15.68 -1.27
N ARG A 44 6.10 -15.01 -0.71
CA ARG A 44 4.74 -15.54 -0.60
C ARG A 44 3.80 -14.63 -1.35
N LEU A 45 3.00 -15.19 -2.22
CA LEU A 45 1.94 -14.43 -2.89
C LEU A 45 0.98 -13.87 -1.84
N HIS A 46 0.73 -12.58 -1.91
CA HIS A 46 -0.27 -11.92 -1.08
C HIS A 46 -0.88 -10.75 -1.84
N TYR A 47 -1.90 -10.18 -1.25
CA TYR A 47 -2.56 -9.00 -1.79
C TYR A 47 -2.37 -7.86 -0.81
N ASP A 48 -1.94 -6.71 -1.30
CA ASP A 48 -1.82 -5.51 -0.49
C ASP A 48 -3.05 -4.65 -0.70
N PHE A 49 -3.80 -4.44 0.38
CA PHE A 49 -4.99 -3.59 0.40
C PHE A 49 -4.60 -2.24 0.96
N ARG A 50 -4.91 -1.16 0.23
CA ARG A 50 -4.51 0.19 0.62
C ARG A 50 -5.68 1.15 0.56
N LEU A 51 -5.81 2.00 1.58
CA LEU A 51 -6.81 3.04 1.67
C LEU A 51 -6.13 4.41 1.74
N GLU A 52 -6.53 5.32 0.87
CA GLU A 52 -6.05 6.69 0.93
C GLU A 52 -6.63 7.39 2.15
N TRP A 53 -5.75 7.96 2.97
CA TRP A 53 -6.11 8.68 4.18
C TRP A 53 -5.04 9.72 4.48
N GLU A 54 -5.44 10.98 4.58
CA GLU A 54 -4.56 12.08 4.98
C GLU A 54 -3.23 12.14 4.21
N GLY A 55 -3.30 11.94 2.90
CA GLY A 55 -2.14 12.09 2.01
C GLY A 55 -1.24 10.88 1.89
N VAL A 56 -1.60 9.75 2.48
CA VAL A 56 -0.87 8.49 2.37
C VAL A 56 -1.83 7.34 2.08
N LEU A 57 -1.28 6.18 1.77
CA LEU A 57 -2.03 4.94 1.66
C LEU A 57 -1.80 4.10 2.90
N LEU A 58 -2.83 3.99 3.74
CA LEU A 58 -2.85 3.01 4.83
C LEU A 58 -2.86 1.63 4.20
N SER A 59 -2.05 0.70 4.70
CA SER A 59 -1.80 -0.54 3.98
C SER A 59 -1.91 -1.76 4.87
N TRP A 60 -2.43 -2.86 4.28
CA TRP A 60 -2.54 -4.17 4.92
C TRP A 60 -2.17 -5.26 3.94
N ALA A 61 -1.44 -6.26 4.41
CA ALA A 61 -1.17 -7.46 3.63
C ALA A 61 -2.26 -8.50 3.94
N VAL A 62 -2.91 -8.99 2.89
CA VAL A 62 -4.00 -9.98 2.99
C VAL A 62 -3.58 -11.19 2.18
N THR A 63 -3.14 -12.26 2.86
CA THR A 63 -2.56 -13.43 2.19
C THR A 63 -3.53 -14.12 1.24
N LYS A 64 -4.82 -14.19 1.60
CA LYS A 64 -5.84 -14.82 0.76
C LYS A 64 -6.58 -13.84 -0.12
N GLY A 65 -6.20 -12.56 -0.07
CA GLY A 65 -6.90 -11.49 -0.75
C GLY A 65 -8.21 -11.08 -0.05
N PRO A 66 -8.72 -9.89 -0.36
CA PRO A 66 -10.00 -9.45 0.17
C PRO A 66 -11.14 -10.25 -0.45
N SER A 67 -12.23 -10.42 0.32
CA SER A 67 -13.41 -11.14 -0.14
C SER A 67 -14.58 -10.16 -0.35
N PRO A 68 -15.37 -10.31 -1.43
CA PRO A 68 -16.60 -9.53 -1.59
C PRO A 68 -17.73 -9.99 -0.66
N ASP A 69 -17.60 -11.15 -0.01
CA ASP A 69 -18.58 -11.65 0.93
C ASP A 69 -18.32 -11.07 2.31
N PRO A 70 -19.19 -10.18 2.83
CA PRO A 70 -18.94 -9.53 4.13
C PRO A 70 -19.01 -10.49 5.32
N SER A 71 -19.54 -11.69 5.15
CA SER A 71 -19.52 -12.71 6.20
C SER A 71 -18.18 -13.43 6.29
N GLU A 72 -17.36 -13.34 5.25
CA GLU A 72 -16.07 -14.01 5.18
C GLU A 72 -15.00 -13.12 5.80
N LYS A 73 -14.30 -13.65 6.80
CA LYS A 73 -13.22 -12.90 7.46
C LYS A 73 -11.87 -13.34 6.95
N ARG A 74 -11.06 -12.39 6.53
CA ARG A 74 -9.70 -12.63 6.05
C ARG A 74 -8.71 -11.92 6.94
N LEU A 75 -7.59 -12.56 7.25
CA LEU A 75 -6.53 -11.92 8.01
C LEU A 75 -5.91 -10.81 7.19
N ALA A 76 -5.89 -9.61 7.76
CA ALA A 76 -5.23 -8.44 7.18
C ALA A 76 -4.19 -7.93 8.18
N VAL A 77 -2.93 -7.99 7.79
CA VAL A 77 -1.83 -7.57 8.65
C VAL A 77 -1.42 -6.15 8.29
N ARG A 78 -1.46 -5.25 9.26
CA ARG A 78 -1.08 -3.85 9.06
C ARG A 78 0.38 -3.77 8.63
N THR A 79 0.63 -3.05 7.54
CA THR A 79 1.97 -2.78 7.05
C THR A 79 2.24 -1.28 7.09
N GLU A 80 3.42 -0.85 6.66
CA GLU A 80 3.78 0.56 6.65
C GLU A 80 2.89 1.38 5.72
N ASP A 81 2.76 2.66 6.01
CA ASP A 81 2.08 3.59 5.11
C ASP A 81 2.90 3.73 3.81
N HIS A 82 2.20 3.86 2.70
CA HIS A 82 2.80 4.02 1.38
C HIS A 82 2.41 5.39 0.79
N PRO A 83 3.22 5.94 -0.14
CA PRO A 83 2.84 7.17 -0.83
C PRO A 83 1.67 6.92 -1.78
N LEU A 84 0.89 7.97 -2.06
CA LEU A 84 -0.25 7.86 -2.97
C LEU A 84 0.16 7.35 -4.35
N ASP A 85 1.35 7.74 -4.82
CA ASP A 85 1.86 7.30 -6.11
C ASP A 85 2.05 5.78 -6.18
N TYR A 86 2.19 5.10 -5.04
CA TYR A 86 2.32 3.65 -5.02
C TYR A 86 1.05 2.95 -5.48
N GLY A 87 -0.10 3.62 -5.38
CA GLY A 87 -1.38 3.05 -5.81
C GLY A 87 -1.44 2.74 -7.31
N GLY A 88 -0.63 3.43 -8.11
CA GLY A 88 -0.52 3.14 -9.54
C GLY A 88 0.70 2.29 -9.91
N PHE A 89 1.49 1.89 -8.93
CA PHE A 89 2.73 1.17 -9.22
C PHE A 89 2.44 -0.25 -9.66
N GLU A 90 3.02 -0.60 -10.81
CA GLU A 90 3.11 -1.97 -11.30
C GLU A 90 4.54 -2.20 -11.77
N GLY A 91 5.11 -3.35 -11.44
CA GLY A 91 6.46 -3.65 -11.87
C GLY A 91 7.08 -4.76 -11.05
N THR A 92 8.36 -5.03 -11.31
CA THR A 92 9.13 -6.03 -10.59
C THR A 92 10.13 -5.34 -9.68
N ILE A 93 10.00 -5.61 -8.39
CA ILE A 93 10.98 -5.17 -7.39
C ILE A 93 12.11 -6.20 -7.41
N PRO A 94 13.36 -5.76 -7.62
CA PRO A 94 14.47 -6.71 -7.72
C PRO A 94 14.62 -7.60 -6.49
N LYS A 95 15.04 -8.83 -6.72
CA LYS A 95 15.37 -9.77 -5.65
C LYS A 95 16.47 -9.16 -4.79
N GLY A 96 16.30 -9.23 -3.48
CA GLY A 96 17.25 -8.65 -2.54
C GLY A 96 16.84 -7.25 -2.05
N GLN A 97 15.93 -6.59 -2.74
CA GLN A 97 15.33 -5.35 -2.25
C GLN A 97 14.12 -5.67 -1.36
N TYR A 98 13.79 -4.77 -0.44
CA TYR A 98 12.62 -4.94 0.42
C TYR A 98 11.36 -5.12 -0.42
N GLY A 99 10.61 -6.19 -0.16
CA GLY A 99 9.39 -6.49 -0.90
C GLY A 99 9.63 -7.05 -2.30
N GLY A 100 10.81 -7.63 -2.57
CA GLY A 100 11.15 -8.17 -3.89
C GLY A 100 10.07 -9.05 -4.48
N GLY A 101 9.81 -8.91 -5.77
CA GLY A 101 8.79 -9.65 -6.50
C GLY A 101 7.99 -8.75 -7.43
N THR A 102 7.00 -9.33 -8.10
CA THR A 102 6.17 -8.60 -9.07
C THR A 102 4.92 -8.04 -8.41
N VAL A 103 4.66 -6.76 -8.65
CA VAL A 103 3.47 -6.05 -8.16
C VAL A 103 2.56 -5.73 -9.33
N MET A 104 1.30 -6.12 -9.21
CA MET A 104 0.28 -5.91 -10.23
C MET A 104 -0.95 -5.24 -9.61
N LEU A 105 -1.49 -4.24 -10.27
CA LEU A 105 -2.75 -3.64 -9.83
C LEU A 105 -3.89 -4.63 -10.05
N TRP A 106 -4.56 -5.03 -8.96
CA TRP A 106 -5.63 -6.02 -8.97
C TRP A 106 -7.00 -5.35 -9.03
N ASP A 107 -7.20 -4.31 -8.23
CA ASP A 107 -8.46 -3.58 -8.17
C ASP A 107 -8.23 -2.18 -7.63
N ARG A 108 -9.15 -1.26 -7.94
CA ARG A 108 -9.11 0.11 -7.41
C ARG A 108 -10.50 0.73 -7.44
N GLY A 109 -10.69 1.75 -6.64
CA GLY A 109 -11.94 2.47 -6.56
C GLY A 109 -11.88 3.56 -5.51
N THR A 110 -13.02 3.85 -4.94
CA THR A 110 -13.13 4.80 -3.84
C THR A 110 -13.76 4.14 -2.62
N TRP A 111 -13.49 4.69 -1.45
CA TRP A 111 -14.06 4.17 -0.21
C TRP A 111 -14.74 5.28 0.56
N MET A 112 -15.61 4.89 1.46
CA MET A 112 -16.38 5.81 2.29
C MET A 112 -16.54 5.19 3.67
N PRO A 113 -16.22 5.91 4.76
CA PRO A 113 -16.47 5.37 6.09
C PRO A 113 -17.96 5.19 6.32
N GLN A 114 -18.31 4.13 7.05
CA GLN A 114 -19.68 3.86 7.45
C GLN A 114 -19.82 4.10 8.95
N GLY A 115 -20.87 4.81 9.30
CA GLY A 115 -21.13 5.15 10.69
C GLY A 115 -20.22 6.28 11.16
N ASP A 116 -20.04 6.34 12.45
CA ASP A 116 -19.35 7.44 13.12
C ASP A 116 -17.83 7.24 13.17
#